data_acd9c319f9be3e9d1303cff542197edf
#
_entry.id   acd9c319f9be3e9d1303cff542197edf
#
_cell.length_a   1.000
_cell.length_b   1.000
_cell.length_c   1.000
_cell.angle_alpha   90.00
_cell.angle_beta   90.00
_cell.angle_gamma   90.00
#
_symmetry.space_group_name_H-M   'P 1'
#
loop_
_entity.id
_entity.type
_entity.pdbx_description
1 polymer ?
#
loop_
_entity_poly.entity_id
_entity_poly.type
_entity_poly.pdbx_seq_one_letter_code
_entity_poly.pdbx_strand_id
1 'polypeptide(L)'
;SSAWEKIKAANQFNSEAEDGKEYPAFCANPNKGGVENFAAKNYDVDVDGLDKDPHVWGAITNGYPYKTPAELGVKNAYEAYYITKMAVWAIVHDNYSNLNDWKANGSQNNHVEKAMKALVPKGRANTAVYPTWLAVNPKSTTVSVDEKDSNYISQTYTLKSNVDIKSYRVVIDGNVPAGAKVTDVSNKEKTEFFGSELTFKVLIPKDSPKGEFRVLVKSKLENKSVLFGV
;
A
#
# COMPACT_ATOMS: atom_id res chain seq x y z
N SER A 1 11.90 14.33 15.87
CA SER A 1 12.72 13.73 14.83
C SER A 1 11.90 13.60 13.55
N SER A 2 12.46 13.99 12.44
CA SER A 2 11.77 14.10 11.15
C SER A 2 12.41 13.15 10.13
N ALA A 3 12.61 11.89 10.50
CA ALA A 3 13.13 10.93 9.55
C ALA A 3 12.16 10.77 8.37
N TRP A 4 12.76 10.64 7.25
CA TRP A 4 12.08 10.33 6.01
C TRP A 4 11.76 8.84 6.00
N GLU A 5 10.52 8.50 6.22
CA GLU A 5 10.05 7.14 6.15
C GLU A 5 9.75 6.77 4.69
N LYS A 6 10.25 5.62 4.27
CA LYS A 6 10.05 5.08 2.93
C LYS A 6 9.61 3.64 3.01
N ILE A 7 8.69 3.28 2.15
CA ILE A 7 8.29 1.90 1.91
C ILE A 7 8.82 1.49 0.54
N LYS A 8 9.55 0.39 0.46
CA LYS A 8 9.74 -0.30 -0.81
C LYS A 8 8.44 -1.02 -1.13
N ALA A 9 7.84 -0.70 -2.25
CA ALA A 9 6.79 -1.53 -2.78
C ALA A 9 7.38 -2.91 -3.09
N ALA A 10 7.07 -3.86 -2.23
CA ALA A 10 7.27 -5.24 -2.62
C ALA A 10 6.28 -5.53 -3.76
N ASN A 11 6.76 -6.25 -4.73
CA ASN A 11 6.14 -6.66 -6.00
C ASN A 11 4.76 -7.31 -5.92
N GLN A 12 3.83 -6.75 -5.17
CA GLN A 12 2.58 -7.42 -4.87
C GLN A 12 1.43 -7.03 -5.78
N PHE A 13 1.55 -5.92 -6.51
CA PHE A 13 0.37 -5.34 -7.16
C PHE A 13 0.54 -5.03 -8.64
N ASN A 14 1.76 -4.99 -9.15
CA ASN A 14 1.98 -4.68 -10.56
C ASN A 14 3.32 -5.23 -11.00
N SER A 15 3.33 -6.30 -11.77
CA SER A 15 4.56 -6.95 -12.26
C SER A 15 5.44 -6.06 -13.16
N GLU A 16 4.94 -4.91 -13.55
CA GLU A 16 5.65 -3.96 -14.39
C GLU A 16 6.22 -2.74 -13.64
N ALA A 17 5.83 -2.55 -12.38
CA ALA A 17 6.23 -1.36 -11.60
C ALA A 17 7.27 -1.63 -10.51
N GLU A 18 7.93 -2.77 -10.55
CA GLU A 18 8.37 -3.41 -9.32
C GLU A 18 9.84 -3.67 -9.23
N ASP A 19 10.57 -2.76 -9.72
CA ASP A 19 12.01 -2.68 -9.65
C ASP A 19 12.58 -2.21 -8.27
N GLY A 20 11.81 -2.36 -7.20
CA GLY A 20 12.22 -1.93 -5.85
C GLY A 20 12.09 -0.44 -5.63
N LYS A 21 11.19 0.22 -6.35
CA LYS A 21 10.93 1.65 -6.23
C LYS A 21 10.47 2.00 -4.81
N GLU A 22 11.11 3.01 -4.25
CA GLU A 22 10.80 3.54 -2.93
C GLU A 22 9.66 4.58 -3.01
N TYR A 23 8.73 4.47 -2.09
CA TYR A 23 7.63 5.43 -1.92
C TYR A 23 7.70 6.08 -0.56
N PRO A 24 7.36 7.36 -0.40
CA PRO A 24 7.26 7.97 0.90
C PRO A 24 6.14 7.34 1.72
N ALA A 25 6.41 7.10 2.99
CA ALA A 25 5.44 6.65 3.96
C ALA A 25 5.23 7.73 5.03
N PHE A 26 4.01 7.87 5.49
CA PHE A 26 3.65 8.85 6.50
C PHE A 26 3.15 8.13 7.76
N CYS A 27 3.91 8.25 8.85
CA CYS A 27 3.43 7.77 10.14
C CYS A 27 2.22 8.59 10.58
N ALA A 28 1.10 7.94 10.81
CA ALA A 28 -0.12 8.58 11.27
C ALA A 28 -0.18 8.74 12.81
N ASN A 29 0.76 8.17 13.56
CA ASN A 29 0.76 8.24 15.02
C ASN A 29 1.99 8.96 15.58
N PRO A 30 1.87 10.26 15.94
CA PRO A 30 2.97 11.04 16.49
C PRO A 30 3.46 10.56 17.86
N ASN A 31 2.67 9.75 18.58
CA ASN A 31 3.01 9.23 19.89
C ASN A 31 3.80 7.92 19.83
N LYS A 32 3.95 7.33 18.67
CA LYS A 32 4.83 6.17 18.46
C LYS A 32 6.17 6.62 17.91
N GLY A 33 7.23 5.97 18.36
CA GLY A 33 8.56 6.18 17.76
C GLY A 33 8.52 5.80 16.29
N GLY A 34 9.12 6.63 15.43
CA GLY A 34 9.27 6.31 14.01
C GLY A 34 10.21 5.13 13.81
N VAL A 35 10.22 4.57 12.63
CA VAL A 35 11.10 3.44 12.24
C VAL A 35 12.59 3.83 12.12
N GLU A 36 12.95 5.06 12.40
CA GLU A 36 14.31 5.61 12.29
C GLU A 36 15.36 4.82 13.05
N ASN A 37 15.03 4.43 14.27
CA ASN A 37 15.95 3.73 15.15
C ASN A 37 16.14 2.26 14.73
N PHE A 38 15.48 1.85 13.67
CA PHE A 38 15.46 0.49 13.17
C PHE A 38 16.00 0.39 11.74
N ALA A 39 16.72 1.40 11.27
CA ALA A 39 17.24 1.53 9.91
C ALA A 39 18.03 0.31 9.39
N ALA A 40 18.47 -0.56 10.27
CA ALA A 40 19.18 -1.80 9.93
C ALA A 40 18.22 -3.01 9.75
N LYS A 41 16.91 -2.86 9.94
CA LYS A 41 15.95 -3.95 9.85
C LYS A 41 14.92 -3.68 8.77
N ASN A 42 14.76 -4.62 7.88
CA ASN A 42 13.60 -4.67 6.99
C ASN A 42 12.40 -5.18 7.80
N TYR A 43 11.30 -4.49 7.73
CA TYR A 43 10.03 -4.92 8.32
C TYR A 43 9.10 -5.38 7.22
N ASP A 44 8.47 -6.51 7.43
CA ASP A 44 7.32 -6.87 6.63
C ASP A 44 6.16 -5.95 7.00
N VAL A 45 5.57 -5.33 5.99
CA VAL A 45 4.44 -4.43 6.16
C VAL A 45 3.16 -5.20 5.91
N ASP A 46 2.39 -5.42 6.96
CA ASP A 46 1.02 -5.93 6.83
C ASP A 46 0.08 -4.78 6.43
N VAL A 47 -0.52 -4.92 5.26
CA VAL A 47 -1.57 -4.01 4.82
C VAL A 47 -2.91 -4.55 5.32
N ASP A 48 -3.33 -4.10 6.48
CA ASP A 48 -4.62 -4.47 7.08
C ASP A 48 -5.82 -3.81 6.39
N GLY A 49 -5.59 -2.73 5.70
CA GLY A 49 -6.60 -1.97 5.00
C GLY A 49 -6.12 -0.59 4.59
N LEU A 50 -6.92 0.08 3.79
CA LEU A 50 -6.72 1.48 3.52
C LEU A 50 -7.30 2.30 4.66
N ASP A 51 -6.55 3.31 5.05
CA ASP A 51 -7.16 4.43 5.74
C ASP A 51 -8.22 5.05 4.81
N LYS A 52 -9.45 5.04 5.28
CA LYS A 52 -10.60 5.53 4.52
C LYS A 52 -10.89 7.01 4.81
N ASP A 53 -10.06 7.66 5.62
CA ASP A 53 -10.25 9.07 5.92
C ASP A 53 -9.94 9.92 4.66
N PRO A 54 -10.98 10.53 4.06
CA PRO A 54 -10.81 11.37 2.88
C PRO A 54 -9.95 12.60 3.15
N HIS A 55 -9.84 13.04 4.39
CA HIS A 55 -9.05 14.20 4.77
C HIS A 55 -7.56 13.88 4.75
N VAL A 56 -7.17 12.68 5.21
CA VAL A 56 -5.80 12.18 5.10
C VAL A 56 -5.38 12.08 3.63
N TRP A 57 -6.22 11.48 2.81
CA TRP A 57 -5.99 11.41 1.37
C TRP A 57 -5.97 12.77 0.71
N GLY A 58 -6.80 13.69 1.16
CA GLY A 58 -6.78 15.08 0.72
C GLY A 58 -5.44 15.75 1.01
N ALA A 59 -4.85 15.53 2.18
CA ALA A 59 -3.52 16.04 2.50
C ALA A 59 -2.43 15.43 1.62
N ILE A 60 -2.44 14.10 1.44
CA ILE A 60 -1.44 13.39 0.66
C ILE A 60 -1.52 13.77 -0.82
N THR A 61 -2.72 13.78 -1.41
CA THR A 61 -2.90 14.07 -2.85
C THR A 61 -2.67 15.54 -3.20
N ASN A 62 -2.80 16.45 -2.26
CA ASN A 62 -2.40 17.85 -2.39
C ASN A 62 -0.97 18.12 -1.89
N GLY A 63 -0.27 17.11 -1.37
CA GLY A 63 1.07 17.14 -0.82
C GLY A 63 2.06 16.30 -1.64
N TYR A 64 3.17 15.94 -0.99
CA TYR A 64 4.19 15.09 -1.59
C TYR A 64 3.77 13.60 -1.49
N PRO A 65 4.03 12.76 -2.51
CA PRO A 65 4.79 13.02 -3.73
C PRO A 65 3.95 13.50 -4.94
N TYR A 66 2.65 13.72 -4.77
CA TYR A 66 1.76 14.15 -5.86
C TYR A 66 2.06 15.56 -6.36
N LYS A 67 2.57 16.41 -5.47
CA LYS A 67 3.01 17.76 -5.78
C LYS A 67 4.51 17.88 -5.64
N THR A 68 5.12 18.61 -6.54
CA THR A 68 6.53 18.95 -6.48
C THR A 68 6.83 19.92 -5.33
N PRO A 69 8.07 19.99 -4.83
CA PRO A 69 8.46 20.99 -3.85
C PRO A 69 8.13 22.44 -4.28
N ALA A 70 8.31 22.75 -5.56
CA ALA A 70 8.03 24.07 -6.11
C ALA A 70 6.52 24.39 -6.05
N GLU A 71 5.63 23.46 -6.41
CA GLU A 71 4.17 23.62 -6.30
C GLU A 71 3.72 23.80 -4.85
N LEU A 72 4.46 23.23 -3.91
CA LEU A 72 4.19 23.33 -2.47
C LEU A 72 4.81 24.57 -1.84
N GLY A 73 5.64 25.32 -2.58
CA GLY A 73 6.33 26.51 -2.09
C GLY A 73 7.46 26.22 -1.10
N VAL A 74 8.10 25.07 -1.24
CA VAL A 74 9.22 24.60 -0.41
C VAL A 74 10.45 24.30 -1.26
N LYS A 75 11.63 24.16 -0.63
CA LYS A 75 12.92 24.14 -1.34
C LYS A 75 13.28 22.78 -1.94
N ASN A 76 12.85 21.69 -1.30
CA ASN A 76 13.28 20.36 -1.67
C ASN A 76 12.26 19.28 -1.26
N ALA A 77 12.49 18.05 -1.70
CA ALA A 77 11.61 16.94 -1.42
C ALA A 77 11.47 16.60 0.07
N TYR A 78 12.51 16.83 0.86
CA TYR A 78 12.48 16.61 2.30
C TYR A 78 11.50 17.58 2.99
N GLU A 79 11.56 18.86 2.66
CA GLU A 79 10.59 19.83 3.17
C GLU A 79 9.16 19.52 2.69
N ALA A 80 9.00 19.08 1.43
CA ALA A 80 7.72 18.68 0.88
C ALA A 80 7.13 17.46 1.62
N TYR A 81 7.95 16.45 1.88
CA TYR A 81 7.58 15.31 2.71
C TYR A 81 7.20 15.75 4.13
N TYR A 82 8.03 16.58 4.75
CA TYR A 82 7.80 17.05 6.11
C TYR A 82 6.45 17.78 6.26
N ILE A 83 6.15 18.74 5.40
CA ILE A 83 4.87 19.47 5.48
C ILE A 83 3.67 18.54 5.24
N THR A 84 3.81 17.52 4.40
CA THR A 84 2.76 16.54 4.14
C THR A 84 2.53 15.67 5.37
N LYS A 85 3.59 15.16 5.99
CA LYS A 85 3.54 14.40 7.25
C LYS A 85 2.85 15.21 8.35
N MET A 86 3.24 16.47 8.51
CA MET A 86 2.65 17.35 9.51
C MET A 86 1.19 17.69 9.23
N ALA A 87 0.80 17.80 7.95
CA ALA A 87 -0.60 17.99 7.58
C ALA A 87 -1.46 16.76 7.92
N VAL A 88 -0.94 15.55 7.68
CA VAL A 88 -1.59 14.31 8.10
C VAL A 88 -1.79 14.32 9.62
N TRP A 89 -0.75 14.64 10.41
CA TRP A 89 -0.88 14.71 11.86
C TRP A 89 -1.92 15.75 12.33
N ALA A 90 -1.94 16.92 11.72
CA ALA A 90 -2.93 17.96 12.04
C ALA A 90 -4.37 17.55 11.71
N ILE A 91 -4.55 16.55 10.88
CA ILE A 91 -5.86 16.00 10.50
C ILE A 91 -6.27 14.87 11.43
N VAL A 92 -5.37 13.94 11.73
CA VAL A 92 -5.72 12.73 12.48
C VAL A 92 -5.64 12.87 13.99
N HIS A 93 -5.02 13.95 14.50
CA HIS A 93 -4.83 14.16 15.95
C HIS A 93 -5.27 15.53 16.40
N ASP A 94 -6.19 15.57 17.35
CA ASP A 94 -6.73 16.82 17.91
C ASP A 94 -5.65 17.71 18.52
N ASN A 95 -4.66 17.14 19.17
CA ASN A 95 -3.53 17.88 19.77
C ASN A 95 -2.68 18.64 18.75
N TYR A 96 -2.78 18.29 17.48
CA TYR A 96 -2.04 18.93 16.38
C TYR A 96 -2.96 19.75 15.46
N SER A 97 -4.26 19.79 15.73
CA SER A 97 -5.27 20.39 14.86
C SER A 97 -5.24 21.92 14.84
N ASN A 98 -4.73 22.55 15.90
CA ASN A 98 -4.64 24.01 15.99
C ASN A 98 -3.39 24.53 15.25
N LEU A 99 -3.58 25.03 14.05
CA LEU A 99 -2.48 25.52 13.21
C LEU A 99 -1.76 26.78 13.75
N ASN A 100 -2.35 27.47 14.72
CA ASN A 100 -1.75 28.62 15.35
C ASN A 100 -0.57 28.23 16.26
N ASP A 101 -0.54 27.00 16.72
CA ASP A 101 0.51 26.45 17.57
C ASP A 101 1.75 26.05 16.76
N TRP A 102 1.60 25.92 15.44
CA TRP A 102 2.67 25.57 14.54
C TRP A 102 3.49 26.81 14.19
N LYS A 103 4.73 26.82 14.62
CA LYS A 103 5.69 27.90 14.37
C LYS A 103 6.97 27.34 13.77
N ALA A 104 7.48 28.06 12.80
CA ALA A 104 8.78 27.75 12.25
C ALA A 104 9.87 27.95 13.30
N ASN A 105 10.83 27.03 13.35
CA ASN A 105 12.02 27.23 14.15
C ASN A 105 13.00 28.10 13.35
N GLY A 106 12.95 29.41 13.61
CA GLY A 106 13.75 30.43 12.92
C GLY A 106 13.09 30.91 11.60
N SER A 107 13.32 32.17 11.30
CA SER A 107 12.75 32.89 10.15
C SER A 107 13.08 32.27 8.80
N GLN A 108 14.23 31.59 8.69
CA GLN A 108 14.63 30.87 7.48
C GLN A 108 13.67 29.74 7.08
N ASN A 109 12.82 29.29 8.01
CA ASN A 109 11.84 28.21 7.82
C ASN A 109 10.39 28.71 7.69
N ASN A 110 10.16 30.00 7.62
CA ASN A 110 8.81 30.57 7.48
C ASN A 110 8.06 30.06 6.27
N HIS A 111 8.76 29.72 5.17
CA HIS A 111 8.15 29.14 3.99
C HIS A 111 7.55 27.74 4.26
N VAL A 112 8.23 26.95 5.11
CA VAL A 112 7.72 25.60 5.54
C VAL A 112 6.46 25.75 6.38
N GLU A 113 6.45 26.66 7.36
CA GLU A 113 5.26 26.96 8.15
C GLU A 113 4.08 27.37 7.27
N LYS A 114 4.32 28.31 6.35
CA LYS A 114 3.31 28.80 5.41
C LYS A 114 2.77 27.67 4.54
N ALA A 115 3.64 26.86 3.98
CA ALA A 115 3.26 25.74 3.13
C ALA A 115 2.43 24.68 3.88
N MET A 116 2.84 24.31 5.09
CA MET A 116 2.10 23.38 5.93
C MET A 116 0.72 23.92 6.26
N LYS A 117 0.61 25.18 6.71
CA LYS A 117 -0.67 25.82 7.02
C LYS A 117 -1.59 25.95 5.80
N ALA A 118 -1.03 26.05 4.59
CA ALA A 118 -1.81 26.04 3.35
C ALA A 118 -2.27 24.66 2.93
N LEU A 119 -1.54 23.59 3.29
CA LEU A 119 -1.88 22.23 2.92
C LEU A 119 -3.01 21.64 3.78
N VAL A 120 -3.03 21.92 5.08
CA VAL A 120 -4.02 21.35 6.00
C VAL A 120 -5.47 21.65 5.58
N PRO A 121 -5.85 22.90 5.23
CA PRO A 121 -7.20 23.18 4.75
C PRO A 121 -7.57 22.40 3.48
N LYS A 122 -6.61 22.16 2.58
CA LYS A 122 -6.85 21.34 1.38
C LYS A 122 -7.15 19.89 1.72
N GLY A 123 -6.46 19.34 2.72
CA GLY A 123 -6.78 18.03 3.28
C GLY A 123 -8.20 18.01 3.88
N ARG A 124 -8.50 18.98 4.72
CA ARG A 124 -9.79 19.08 5.39
C ARG A 124 -10.98 19.36 4.47
N ALA A 125 -10.75 19.84 3.26
CA ALA A 125 -11.81 20.09 2.28
C ALA A 125 -12.47 18.83 1.72
N ASN A 126 -11.99 17.63 2.08
CA ASN A 126 -12.57 16.35 1.67
C ASN A 126 -12.74 16.20 0.14
N THR A 127 -11.75 16.65 -0.61
CA THR A 127 -11.77 16.63 -2.08
C THR A 127 -10.94 15.50 -2.68
N ALA A 128 -10.45 14.60 -1.85
CA ALA A 128 -9.58 13.52 -2.30
C ALA A 128 -10.36 12.47 -3.09
N VAL A 129 -9.79 12.09 -4.23
CA VAL A 129 -10.19 10.88 -4.94
C VAL A 129 -9.38 9.73 -4.36
N TYR A 130 -10.07 8.75 -3.79
CA TYR A 130 -9.40 7.56 -3.25
C TYR A 130 -8.69 6.79 -4.36
N PRO A 131 -7.41 6.45 -4.18
CA PRO A 131 -6.76 5.54 -5.10
C PRO A 131 -7.43 4.17 -5.04
N THR A 132 -7.53 3.54 -6.19
CA THR A 132 -7.98 2.15 -6.28
C THR A 132 -6.88 1.22 -5.82
N TRP A 133 -7.23 0.24 -4.99
CA TRP A 133 -6.29 -0.78 -4.53
C TRP A 133 -6.87 -2.18 -4.64
N LEU A 134 -5.97 -3.14 -4.78
CA LEU A 134 -6.23 -4.56 -4.77
C LEU A 134 -5.22 -5.24 -3.85
N ALA A 135 -5.69 -6.03 -2.92
CA ALA A 135 -4.85 -6.84 -2.04
C ALA A 135 -5.15 -8.33 -2.19
N VAL A 136 -4.12 -9.14 -2.11
CA VAL A 136 -4.21 -10.60 -2.12
C VAL A 136 -3.74 -11.10 -0.75
N ASN A 137 -4.58 -11.87 -0.07
CA ASN A 137 -4.29 -12.44 1.24
C ASN A 137 -4.43 -13.97 1.22
N PRO A 138 -3.57 -14.70 1.94
CA PRO A 138 -2.41 -14.22 2.68
C PRO A 138 -1.25 -13.85 1.74
N LYS A 139 -0.34 -13.01 2.22
CA LYS A 139 0.86 -12.62 1.46
C LYS A 139 1.94 -13.69 1.50
N SER A 140 2.06 -14.35 2.62
CA SER A 140 2.97 -15.46 2.87
C SER A 140 2.30 -16.45 3.80
N THR A 141 2.50 -17.74 3.56
CA THR A 141 1.86 -18.77 4.36
C THR A 141 2.55 -20.12 4.23
N THR A 142 2.23 -21.02 5.15
CA THR A 142 2.58 -22.42 5.03
C THR A 142 1.45 -23.15 4.32
N VAL A 143 1.78 -23.84 3.22
CA VAL A 143 0.83 -24.67 2.50
C VAL A 143 0.50 -25.94 3.30
N SER A 144 -0.72 -26.43 3.17
CA SER A 144 -1.20 -27.67 3.79
C SER A 144 -1.73 -28.65 2.74
N VAL A 145 -1.88 -29.90 3.12
CA VAL A 145 -2.52 -30.90 2.25
C VAL A 145 -3.93 -30.40 1.90
N ASP A 146 -4.28 -30.48 0.62
CA ASP A 146 -5.58 -30.02 0.16
C ASP A 146 -6.70 -30.92 0.69
N GLU A 147 -7.76 -30.31 1.22
CA GLU A 147 -8.86 -31.04 1.84
C GLU A 147 -9.68 -31.86 0.85
N LYS A 148 -9.64 -31.52 -0.44
CA LYS A 148 -10.43 -32.17 -1.50
C LYS A 148 -9.63 -33.14 -2.34
N ASP A 149 -8.29 -32.99 -2.37
CA ASP A 149 -7.40 -33.88 -3.11
C ASP A 149 -6.05 -34.01 -2.38
N SER A 150 -5.88 -35.12 -1.68
CA SER A 150 -4.67 -35.41 -0.88
C SER A 150 -3.38 -35.57 -1.70
N ASN A 151 -3.45 -35.61 -3.03
CA ASN A 151 -2.27 -35.59 -3.91
C ASN A 151 -1.66 -34.20 -4.06
N TYR A 152 -2.36 -33.17 -3.56
CA TYR A 152 -1.94 -31.79 -3.64
C TYR A 152 -1.73 -31.17 -2.26
N ILE A 153 -0.85 -30.22 -2.19
CA ILE A 153 -0.82 -29.19 -1.17
C ILE A 153 -1.46 -27.94 -1.74
N SER A 154 -2.11 -27.13 -0.94
CA SER A 154 -2.84 -25.97 -1.41
C SER A 154 -2.71 -24.75 -0.52
N GLN A 155 -2.94 -23.62 -1.13
CA GLN A 155 -3.17 -22.35 -0.44
C GLN A 155 -4.38 -21.66 -1.06
N THR A 156 -5.27 -21.23 -0.20
CA THR A 156 -6.43 -20.41 -0.57
C THR A 156 -6.05 -18.93 -0.43
N TYR A 157 -6.35 -18.14 -1.45
CA TYR A 157 -6.13 -16.71 -1.49
C TYR A 157 -7.46 -15.99 -1.62
N THR A 158 -7.57 -14.85 -0.93
CA THR A 158 -8.73 -13.97 -1.02
C THR A 158 -8.31 -12.59 -1.47
N LEU A 159 -9.04 -12.03 -2.43
CA LEU A 159 -8.85 -10.66 -2.87
C LEU A 159 -9.67 -9.70 -2.01
N LYS A 160 -9.07 -8.54 -1.74
CA LYS A 160 -9.76 -7.38 -1.17
C LYS A 160 -9.49 -6.16 -2.04
N SER A 161 -10.47 -5.32 -2.21
CA SER A 161 -10.36 -4.05 -2.95
C SER A 161 -11.32 -3.03 -2.35
N ASN A 162 -11.05 -1.75 -2.58
CA ASN A 162 -11.99 -0.66 -2.26
C ASN A 162 -12.95 -0.34 -3.42
N VAL A 163 -12.84 -1.07 -4.53
CA VAL A 163 -13.72 -0.97 -5.68
C VAL A 163 -14.20 -2.35 -6.09
N ASP A 164 -15.29 -2.40 -6.83
CA ASP A 164 -15.81 -3.66 -7.37
C ASP A 164 -14.84 -4.22 -8.42
N ILE A 165 -14.44 -5.47 -8.20
CA ILE A 165 -13.62 -6.22 -9.15
C ILE A 165 -14.57 -6.92 -10.13
N LYS A 166 -14.61 -6.45 -11.37
CA LYS A 166 -15.44 -7.09 -12.41
C LYS A 166 -14.88 -8.44 -12.85
N SER A 167 -13.56 -8.49 -13.02
CA SER A 167 -12.83 -9.70 -13.36
C SER A 167 -11.36 -9.56 -13.02
N TYR A 168 -10.71 -10.69 -12.79
CA TYR A 168 -9.26 -10.75 -12.63
C TYR A 168 -8.71 -12.06 -13.17
N ARG A 169 -7.42 -12.02 -13.50
CA ARG A 169 -6.65 -13.20 -13.91
C ARG A 169 -5.57 -13.48 -12.89
N VAL A 170 -5.40 -14.77 -12.58
CA VAL A 170 -4.32 -15.27 -11.71
C VAL A 170 -3.27 -15.95 -12.57
N VAL A 171 -2.01 -15.62 -12.32
CA VAL A 171 -0.84 -16.20 -12.99
C VAL A 171 0.13 -16.67 -11.92
N ILE A 172 0.67 -17.87 -12.10
CA ILE A 172 1.79 -18.36 -11.29
C ILE A 172 3.06 -18.10 -12.10
N ASP A 173 4.06 -17.43 -11.51
CA ASP A 173 5.28 -16.96 -12.18
C ASP A 173 6.53 -17.34 -11.39
N GLY A 174 7.65 -17.53 -12.07
CA GLY A 174 8.92 -17.94 -11.48
C GLY A 174 9.19 -19.44 -11.62
N ASN A 175 9.81 -20.06 -10.64
CA ASN A 175 10.11 -21.50 -10.62
C ASN A 175 8.86 -22.31 -10.26
N VAL A 176 7.90 -22.34 -11.18
CA VAL A 176 6.61 -23.00 -10.97
C VAL A 176 6.78 -24.51 -10.95
N PRO A 177 6.38 -25.23 -9.88
CA PRO A 177 6.41 -26.67 -9.84
C PRO A 177 5.56 -27.28 -10.96
N ALA A 178 6.07 -28.33 -11.58
CA ALA A 178 5.33 -29.04 -12.62
C ALA A 178 4.00 -29.55 -12.07
N GLY A 179 2.90 -29.31 -12.79
CA GLY A 179 1.56 -29.65 -12.36
C GLY A 179 0.90 -28.70 -11.34
N ALA A 180 1.57 -27.62 -10.99
CA ALA A 180 0.92 -26.56 -10.21
C ALA A 180 -0.16 -25.88 -11.04
N LYS A 181 -1.30 -25.58 -10.42
CA LYS A 181 -2.46 -25.01 -11.09
C LYS A 181 -3.24 -24.05 -10.21
N VAL A 182 -3.88 -23.09 -10.87
CA VAL A 182 -4.86 -22.21 -10.24
C VAL A 182 -6.25 -22.82 -10.38
N THR A 183 -7.02 -22.80 -9.31
CA THR A 183 -8.37 -23.36 -9.29
C THR A 183 -9.34 -22.45 -8.55
N ASP A 184 -10.62 -22.66 -8.73
CA ASP A 184 -11.63 -22.17 -7.81
C ASP A 184 -11.58 -22.95 -6.46
N VAL A 185 -12.42 -22.56 -5.52
CA VAL A 185 -12.49 -23.21 -4.20
C VAL A 185 -12.98 -24.68 -4.27
N SER A 186 -13.49 -25.13 -5.42
CA SER A 186 -13.93 -26.49 -5.67
C SER A 186 -12.88 -27.36 -6.36
N ASN A 187 -11.66 -26.86 -6.51
CA ASN A 187 -10.55 -27.48 -7.25
C ASN A 187 -10.75 -27.57 -8.77
N LYS A 188 -11.74 -26.87 -9.30
CA LYS A 188 -11.89 -26.75 -10.75
C LYS A 188 -10.86 -25.77 -11.29
N GLU A 189 -10.03 -26.23 -12.23
CA GLU A 189 -8.96 -25.41 -12.83
C GLU A 189 -9.58 -24.24 -13.59
N LYS A 190 -9.14 -23.04 -13.24
CA LYS A 190 -9.46 -21.79 -13.93
C LYS A 190 -8.48 -20.69 -13.51
N THR A 191 -8.18 -19.81 -14.43
CA THR A 191 -7.28 -18.66 -14.23
C THR A 191 -7.98 -17.31 -14.28
N GLU A 192 -9.20 -17.28 -14.81
CA GLU A 192 -10.03 -16.07 -14.89
C GLU A 192 -11.25 -16.20 -13.96
N PHE A 193 -11.49 -15.13 -13.19
CA PHE A 193 -12.53 -15.07 -12.19
C PHE A 193 -13.37 -13.81 -12.41
N PHE A 194 -14.65 -13.89 -12.06
CA PHE A 194 -15.62 -12.83 -12.35
C PHE A 194 -16.49 -12.50 -11.12
N GLY A 195 -16.85 -11.23 -11.01
CA GLY A 195 -17.80 -10.71 -10.05
C GLY A 195 -17.42 -11.02 -8.60
N SER A 196 -18.26 -11.76 -7.90
CA SER A 196 -18.11 -12.09 -6.48
C SER A 196 -17.13 -13.22 -6.15
N GLU A 197 -16.50 -13.84 -7.16
CA GLU A 197 -15.51 -14.90 -6.95
C GLU A 197 -14.18 -14.31 -6.49
N LEU A 198 -14.13 -13.79 -5.28
CA LEU A 198 -12.93 -13.11 -4.73
C LEU A 198 -11.92 -14.09 -4.11
N THR A 199 -12.18 -15.39 -4.21
CA THR A 199 -11.33 -16.42 -3.61
C THR A 199 -10.91 -17.42 -4.68
N PHE A 200 -9.63 -17.77 -4.68
CA PHE A 200 -9.04 -18.79 -5.54
C PHE A 200 -8.06 -19.65 -4.77
N LYS A 201 -7.68 -20.79 -5.33
CA LYS A 201 -6.68 -21.68 -4.75
C LYS A 201 -5.53 -21.87 -5.73
N VAL A 202 -4.36 -22.09 -5.17
CA VAL A 202 -3.21 -22.63 -5.89
C VAL A 202 -2.96 -24.04 -5.35
N LEU A 203 -2.98 -25.02 -6.25
CA LEU A 203 -2.70 -26.43 -5.98
C LEU A 203 -1.32 -26.77 -6.51
N ILE A 204 -0.52 -27.44 -5.70
CA ILE A 204 0.82 -27.88 -6.05
C ILE A 204 0.89 -29.38 -5.78
N PRO A 205 1.36 -30.22 -6.73
CA PRO A 205 1.54 -31.64 -6.46
C PRO A 205 2.41 -31.87 -5.22
N LYS A 206 1.98 -32.75 -4.32
CA LYS A 206 2.61 -32.97 -3.02
C LYS A 206 4.08 -33.35 -3.11
N ASP A 207 4.44 -34.08 -4.18
CA ASP A 207 5.81 -34.58 -4.40
C ASP A 207 6.67 -33.60 -5.22
N SER A 208 6.19 -32.38 -5.42
CA SER A 208 6.98 -31.36 -6.13
C SER A 208 8.22 -30.97 -5.34
N PRO A 209 9.35 -30.74 -6.02
CA PRO A 209 10.53 -30.20 -5.36
C PRO A 209 10.22 -28.81 -4.77
N LYS A 210 10.89 -28.49 -3.66
CA LYS A 210 10.80 -27.16 -3.05
C LYS A 210 11.28 -26.11 -4.05
N GLY A 211 10.53 -25.04 -4.18
CA GLY A 211 10.86 -23.92 -5.06
C GLY A 211 10.12 -22.66 -4.62
N GLU A 212 10.58 -21.55 -5.14
CA GLU A 212 9.94 -20.25 -4.93
C GLU A 212 9.24 -19.82 -6.22
N PHE A 213 7.99 -19.48 -6.13
CA PHE A 213 7.20 -18.90 -7.20
C PHE A 213 6.32 -17.78 -6.67
N ARG A 214 5.80 -16.99 -7.57
CA ARG A 214 4.92 -15.86 -7.25
C ARG A 214 3.53 -16.11 -7.79
N VAL A 215 2.54 -15.68 -7.03
CA VAL A 215 1.14 -15.64 -7.48
C VAL A 215 0.81 -14.20 -7.83
N LEU A 216 0.55 -13.94 -9.09
CA LEU A 216 0.24 -12.61 -9.62
C LEU A 216 -1.25 -12.52 -9.93
N VAL A 217 -1.89 -11.47 -9.47
CA VAL A 217 -3.27 -11.15 -9.80
C VAL A 217 -3.30 -9.91 -10.68
N LYS A 218 -3.84 -10.07 -11.89
CA LYS A 218 -3.99 -8.99 -12.86
C LYS A 218 -5.45 -8.63 -13.01
N SER A 219 -5.79 -7.38 -12.74
CA SER A 219 -7.13 -6.84 -12.94
C SER A 219 -7.03 -5.44 -13.57
N LYS A 220 -7.99 -5.11 -14.44
CA LYS A 220 -8.15 -3.74 -14.91
C LYS A 220 -8.99 -3.01 -13.88
N LEU A 221 -8.33 -2.24 -13.05
CA LEU A 221 -8.98 -1.32 -12.11
C LEU A 221 -8.95 0.08 -12.71
N GLU A 222 -10.10 0.74 -12.70
CA GLU A 222 -10.26 2.05 -13.35
C GLU A 222 -9.64 3.18 -12.54
N ASN A 223 -8.41 3.09 -12.04
CA ASN A 223 -7.71 4.28 -11.55
C ASN A 223 -6.19 4.12 -11.38
N LYS A 224 -5.52 5.26 -11.38
CA LYS A 224 -4.13 5.42 -11.84
C LYS A 224 -3.05 5.39 -10.77
N SER A 225 -3.34 5.30 -9.50
CA SER A 225 -2.28 5.28 -8.47
C SER A 225 -2.74 4.61 -7.19
N VAL A 226 -1.86 3.82 -6.62
CA VAL A 226 -2.08 3.12 -5.36
C VAL A 226 -1.13 3.73 -4.33
N LEU A 227 -1.69 4.23 -3.23
CA LEU A 227 -0.94 4.64 -2.06
C LEU A 227 -1.42 3.85 -0.86
N PHE A 228 -0.47 3.36 -0.08
CA PHE A 228 -0.75 2.66 1.17
C PHE A 228 -0.40 3.57 2.34
N GLY A 229 -1.34 3.76 3.26
CA GLY A 229 -1.04 4.20 4.60
C GLY A 229 -0.71 2.98 5.49
N VAL A 230 0.33 3.06 6.26
CA VAL A 230 0.73 2.08 7.29
C VAL A 230 0.50 2.70 8.65
#